data_cb9efd36ab22d3d034686520bac17c94
#
_entry.id   cb9efd36ab22d3d034686520bac17c94
#
_cell.length_a   1.000
_cell.length_b   1.000
_cell.length_c   1.000
_cell.angle_alpha   90.00
_cell.angle_beta   90.00
_cell.angle_gamma   90.00
#
_symmetry.space_group_name_H-M   'P 1'
#
loop_
_entity.id
_entity.type
_entity.pdbx_description
1 polymer ?
#
loop_
_entity_poly.entity_id
_entity_poly.type
_entity_poly.pdbx_seq_one_letter_code
_entity_poly.pdbx_strand_id
1 'polypeptide(L)'
;MRVPSILPLLVGAISIGGAVVSPAATTVVERRVATMGTTLAVSVEGPAPRGVLMVEAERLVAQVEATERRLSTWRDDSELARINRSPVGDWQSLSETTSTELDIALHCAAWTSGAFDPTVGPLVEVWGLRTGGRRPTEAQLADARRRTGWNRIALDPTARRLRKLATSSFEEGGFGKGAALDRALEFASPSSRVRVDLGGQWAWVGQPGSFELELADPGDRTRSVAAVSLSGAQGSAATSGNSERRHLVDGVAVGHLLDPRTGSPALDFGSVTVIVEDGRPAAAEWADCLSTALFVMGPEQGLRWLAERAHGIAAVYLVARPAGLLAFTTPGLAPRVRALVPDLSLQESR
;
A
#
# COMPACT_ATOMS: atom_id res chain seq x y z
N MET A 1 -92.43 6.01 26.52
CA MET A 1 -91.34 6.05 25.55
C MET A 1 -90.04 5.75 26.26
N ARG A 2 -89.49 4.59 26.07
CA ARG A 2 -88.19 4.14 26.69
C ARG A 2 -87.05 4.37 25.69
N VAL A 3 -86.04 5.08 26.13
CA VAL A 3 -84.81 5.29 25.36
C VAL A 3 -83.86 4.13 25.66
N PRO A 4 -83.19 3.46 24.67
CA PRO A 4 -82.29 2.39 24.96
C PRO A 4 -80.89 2.96 25.25
N SER A 5 -80.23 2.40 26.29
CA SER A 5 -78.81 2.66 26.69
C SER A 5 -77.90 2.11 25.71
N ILE A 6 -76.91 2.93 25.31
CA ILE A 6 -75.75 2.54 24.46
C ILE A 6 -74.62 2.10 25.37
N LEU A 7 -74.15 0.89 25.19
CA LEU A 7 -72.96 0.28 25.84
C LEU A 7 -71.70 0.76 25.14
N PRO A 8 -70.66 1.21 25.85
CA PRO A 8 -69.43 1.57 25.17
C PRO A 8 -68.54 0.32 24.82
N LEU A 9 -68.16 0.24 23.56
CA LEU A 9 -67.16 -0.71 23.11
C LEU A 9 -65.78 -0.39 23.71
N LEU A 10 -65.20 -1.31 24.47
CA LEU A 10 -63.78 -1.29 24.87
C LEU A 10 -62.90 -1.66 23.65
N VAL A 11 -62.20 -0.69 23.12
CA VAL A 11 -61.11 -0.91 22.15
C VAL A 11 -59.84 -1.31 22.93
N GLY A 12 -59.50 -2.57 22.91
CA GLY A 12 -58.25 -3.07 23.47
C GLY A 12 -57.03 -2.57 22.63
N ALA A 13 -56.18 -1.77 23.23
CA ALA A 13 -54.91 -1.39 22.62
C ALA A 13 -53.95 -2.61 22.59
N ILE A 14 -53.67 -3.12 21.42
CA ILE A 14 -52.62 -4.11 21.20
C ILE A 14 -51.26 -3.39 21.27
N SER A 15 -50.54 -3.57 22.37
CA SER A 15 -49.18 -3.09 22.54
C SER A 15 -48.26 -4.00 21.74
N ILE A 16 -47.80 -3.56 20.55
CA ILE A 16 -46.76 -4.23 19.81
C ILE A 16 -45.46 -3.88 20.55
N GLY A 17 -44.98 -4.81 21.40
CA GLY A 17 -43.67 -4.72 22.01
C GLY A 17 -42.63 -4.81 20.93
N GLY A 18 -42.09 -3.68 20.50
CA GLY A 18 -40.89 -3.65 19.67
C GLY A 18 -39.73 -4.26 20.46
N ALA A 19 -39.26 -5.43 20.04
CA ALA A 19 -38.02 -5.98 20.54
C ALA A 19 -36.91 -4.96 20.25
N VAL A 20 -36.40 -4.33 21.30
CA VAL A 20 -35.15 -3.55 21.21
C VAL A 20 -34.07 -4.54 20.90
N VAL A 21 -33.67 -4.66 19.60
CA VAL A 21 -32.53 -5.42 19.20
C VAL A 21 -31.32 -4.69 19.78
N SER A 22 -30.76 -5.19 20.87
CA SER A 22 -29.48 -4.73 21.40
C SER A 22 -28.44 -4.90 20.27
N PRO A 23 -27.61 -3.90 19.98
CA PRO A 23 -26.55 -4.09 19.00
C PRO A 23 -25.72 -5.30 19.42
N ALA A 24 -25.54 -6.26 18.50
CA ALA A 24 -24.74 -7.45 18.75
C ALA A 24 -23.36 -7.01 19.25
N ALA A 25 -22.88 -7.58 20.32
CA ALA A 25 -21.55 -7.26 20.86
C ALA A 25 -20.50 -7.53 19.78
N THR A 26 -19.76 -6.50 19.40
CA THR A 26 -18.72 -6.59 18.39
C THR A 26 -17.47 -7.24 19.00
N THR A 27 -16.99 -8.29 18.40
CA THR A 27 -15.76 -8.98 18.81
C THR A 27 -14.61 -8.53 17.93
N VAL A 28 -13.45 -8.31 18.53
CA VAL A 28 -12.20 -8.01 17.82
C VAL A 28 -11.18 -9.12 18.03
N VAL A 29 -10.51 -9.54 16.99
CA VAL A 29 -9.34 -10.43 17.04
C VAL A 29 -8.17 -9.78 16.33
N GLU A 30 -6.97 -10.04 16.86
CA GLU A 30 -5.72 -9.55 16.29
C GLU A 30 -4.75 -10.70 16.07
N ARG A 31 -4.01 -10.64 14.97
CA ARG A 31 -2.89 -11.53 14.66
C ARG A 31 -1.68 -10.72 14.24
N ARG A 32 -0.50 -11.17 14.69
CA ARG A 32 0.79 -10.59 14.28
C ARG A 32 1.72 -11.71 13.90
N VAL A 33 2.31 -11.60 12.69
CA VAL A 33 3.27 -12.59 12.17
C VAL A 33 4.41 -11.87 11.45
N ALA A 34 5.59 -12.48 11.40
CA ALA A 34 6.69 -12.01 10.57
C ALA A 34 6.56 -12.60 9.17
N THR A 35 6.50 -11.75 8.14
CA THR A 35 6.42 -12.12 6.72
C THR A 35 6.91 -10.98 5.83
N MET A 36 7.32 -11.26 4.61
CA MET A 36 7.83 -10.26 3.65
C MET A 36 8.91 -9.33 4.21
N GLY A 37 9.75 -9.86 5.11
CA GLY A 37 10.84 -9.12 5.76
C GLY A 37 10.40 -8.06 6.75
N THR A 38 9.15 -8.08 7.20
CA THR A 38 8.57 -7.14 8.16
C THR A 38 7.54 -7.81 9.07
N THR A 39 6.72 -7.05 9.77
CA THR A 39 5.60 -7.54 10.58
C THR A 39 4.28 -7.29 9.87
N LEU A 40 3.46 -8.33 9.77
CA LEU A 40 2.06 -8.26 9.40
C LEU A 40 1.21 -8.21 10.65
N ALA A 41 0.35 -7.20 10.79
CA ALA A 41 -0.69 -7.13 11.81
C ALA A 41 -2.06 -7.16 11.13
N VAL A 42 -2.92 -8.08 11.53
CA VAL A 42 -4.30 -8.24 11.04
C VAL A 42 -5.25 -8.01 12.19
N SER A 43 -6.21 -7.12 12.02
CA SER A 43 -7.33 -6.89 12.94
C SER A 43 -8.64 -7.20 12.22
N VAL A 44 -9.42 -8.11 12.79
CA VAL A 44 -10.75 -8.48 12.27
C VAL A 44 -11.78 -8.19 13.35
N GLU A 45 -12.75 -7.36 13.03
CA GLU A 45 -13.82 -6.92 13.90
C GLU A 45 -15.18 -7.30 13.31
N GLY A 46 -16.07 -7.92 14.08
CA GLY A 46 -17.37 -8.32 13.58
C GLY A 46 -18.29 -8.93 14.63
N PRO A 47 -19.53 -9.27 14.25
CA PRO A 47 -20.54 -9.86 15.15
C PRO A 47 -20.32 -11.36 15.37
N ALA A 48 -19.44 -12.00 14.61
CA ALA A 48 -19.20 -13.44 14.69
C ALA A 48 -18.43 -13.83 15.98
N PRO A 49 -18.59 -15.08 16.45
CA PRO A 49 -17.81 -15.58 17.58
C PRO A 49 -16.30 -15.49 17.33
N ARG A 50 -15.51 -15.27 18.40
CA ARG A 50 -14.05 -15.10 18.36
C ARG A 50 -13.34 -16.15 17.51
N GLY A 51 -13.74 -17.43 17.61
CA GLY A 51 -13.14 -18.52 16.84
C GLY A 51 -13.33 -18.38 15.33
N VAL A 52 -14.48 -17.86 14.89
CA VAL A 52 -14.77 -17.61 13.47
C VAL A 52 -13.92 -16.46 12.94
N LEU A 53 -13.83 -15.35 13.70
CA LEU A 53 -13.00 -14.20 13.32
C LEU A 53 -11.50 -14.57 13.33
N MET A 54 -11.07 -15.47 14.23
CA MET A 54 -9.70 -15.97 14.23
C MET A 54 -9.40 -16.78 12.96
N VAL A 55 -10.31 -17.64 12.52
CA VAL A 55 -10.16 -18.39 11.25
C VAL A 55 -10.10 -17.44 10.05
N GLU A 56 -10.88 -16.36 10.07
CA GLU A 56 -10.79 -15.32 9.04
C GLU A 56 -9.42 -14.65 9.07
N ALA A 57 -8.92 -14.22 10.23
CA ALA A 57 -7.60 -13.61 10.38
C ALA A 57 -6.47 -14.55 9.86
N GLU A 58 -6.50 -15.83 10.20
CA GLU A 58 -5.52 -16.82 9.69
C GLU A 58 -5.61 -16.98 8.16
N ARG A 59 -6.80 -16.90 7.58
CA ARG A 59 -6.98 -16.94 6.12
C ARG A 59 -6.34 -15.72 5.45
N LEU A 60 -6.49 -14.52 6.02
CA LEU A 60 -5.86 -13.30 5.52
C LEU A 60 -4.33 -13.41 5.58
N VAL A 61 -3.78 -13.88 6.71
CA VAL A 61 -2.34 -14.15 6.87
C VAL A 61 -1.85 -15.11 5.78
N ALA A 62 -2.56 -16.21 5.57
CA ALA A 62 -2.18 -17.21 4.57
C ALA A 62 -2.12 -16.66 3.13
N GLN A 63 -2.97 -15.66 2.80
CA GLN A 63 -2.91 -14.99 1.48
C GLN A 63 -1.67 -14.10 1.33
N VAL A 64 -1.29 -13.36 2.37
CA VAL A 64 -0.06 -12.57 2.36
C VAL A 64 1.16 -13.47 2.17
N GLU A 65 1.24 -14.57 2.94
CA GLU A 65 2.33 -15.56 2.79
C GLU A 65 2.34 -16.23 1.41
N ALA A 66 1.16 -16.50 0.82
CA ALA A 66 1.07 -17.06 -0.52
C ALA A 66 1.60 -16.07 -1.57
N THR A 67 1.34 -14.77 -1.40
CA THR A 67 1.89 -13.72 -2.27
C THR A 67 3.40 -13.61 -2.11
N GLU A 68 3.94 -13.67 -0.89
CA GLU A 68 5.38 -13.73 -0.66
C GLU A 68 6.03 -14.91 -1.38
N ARG A 69 5.47 -16.11 -1.24
CA ARG A 69 5.99 -17.30 -1.95
C ARG A 69 6.00 -17.13 -3.47
N ARG A 70 5.08 -16.36 -4.02
CA ARG A 70 4.91 -16.17 -5.47
C ARG A 70 5.75 -15.02 -6.03
N LEU A 71 5.83 -13.89 -5.32
CA LEU A 71 6.47 -12.67 -5.81
C LEU A 71 7.88 -12.42 -5.25
N SER A 72 8.30 -13.06 -4.17
CA SER A 72 9.59 -12.77 -3.55
C SER A 72 10.75 -13.04 -4.50
N THR A 73 11.55 -12.03 -4.80
CA THR A 73 12.81 -12.16 -5.55
C THR A 73 13.99 -12.60 -4.67
N TRP A 74 13.75 -12.81 -3.37
CA TRP A 74 14.69 -13.42 -2.42
C TRP A 74 14.59 -14.95 -2.38
N ARG A 75 13.56 -15.50 -3.00
CA ARG A 75 13.31 -16.94 -3.10
C ARG A 75 13.58 -17.42 -4.51
N ASP A 76 14.39 -18.46 -4.65
CA ASP A 76 14.70 -19.04 -5.96
C ASP A 76 13.51 -19.81 -6.60
N ASP A 77 12.56 -20.27 -5.77
CA ASP A 77 11.40 -21.05 -6.19
C ASP A 77 10.16 -20.21 -6.50
N SER A 78 10.21 -18.88 -6.35
CA SER A 78 9.09 -18.00 -6.66
C SER A 78 8.82 -17.90 -8.17
N GLU A 79 7.56 -17.55 -8.51
CA GLU A 79 7.19 -17.32 -9.91
C GLU A 79 7.95 -16.13 -10.49
N LEU A 80 8.10 -15.04 -9.73
CA LEU A 80 8.83 -13.85 -10.19
C LEU A 80 10.32 -14.12 -10.37
N ALA A 81 10.94 -14.90 -9.48
CA ALA A 81 12.33 -15.31 -9.65
C ALA A 81 12.54 -16.20 -10.89
N ARG A 82 11.57 -17.09 -11.21
CA ARG A 82 11.59 -17.87 -12.45
C ARG A 82 11.53 -16.97 -13.68
N ILE A 83 10.66 -15.96 -13.68
CA ILE A 83 10.57 -14.95 -14.76
C ILE A 83 11.90 -14.20 -14.89
N ASN A 84 12.50 -13.77 -13.78
CA ASN A 84 13.78 -13.06 -13.79
C ASN A 84 14.90 -13.87 -14.45
N ARG A 85 14.92 -15.20 -14.28
CA ARG A 85 15.91 -16.09 -14.89
C ARG A 85 15.58 -16.52 -16.31
N SER A 86 14.38 -16.24 -16.82
CA SER A 86 13.99 -16.67 -18.17
C SER A 86 14.84 -16.00 -19.25
N PRO A 87 15.06 -16.67 -20.41
CA PRO A 87 15.72 -16.07 -21.55
C PRO A 87 14.98 -14.85 -22.09
N VAL A 88 15.70 -13.95 -22.75
CA VAL A 88 15.12 -12.82 -23.49
C VAL A 88 14.39 -13.35 -24.72
N GLY A 89 13.20 -12.84 -24.97
CA GLY A 89 12.37 -13.20 -26.13
C GLY A 89 11.38 -14.35 -25.86
N ASP A 90 11.64 -15.19 -24.89
CA ASP A 90 10.79 -16.36 -24.60
C ASP A 90 9.56 -15.99 -23.77
N TRP A 91 8.39 -16.43 -24.22
CA TRP A 91 7.16 -16.30 -23.48
C TRP A 91 7.13 -17.21 -22.25
N GLN A 92 6.86 -16.62 -21.09
CA GLN A 92 6.68 -17.32 -19.82
C GLN A 92 5.22 -17.28 -19.43
N SER A 93 4.64 -18.44 -19.12
CA SER A 93 3.27 -18.52 -18.57
C SER A 93 3.24 -17.95 -17.15
N LEU A 94 2.16 -17.23 -16.85
CA LEU A 94 1.89 -16.63 -15.55
C LEU A 94 0.67 -17.28 -14.91
N SER A 95 0.66 -17.35 -13.57
CA SER A 95 -0.58 -17.50 -12.84
C SER A 95 -1.48 -16.29 -13.10
N GLU A 96 -2.79 -16.45 -12.99
CA GLU A 96 -3.75 -15.36 -13.17
C GLU A 96 -3.45 -14.19 -12.24
N THR A 97 -3.18 -14.50 -10.96
CA THR A 97 -2.86 -13.49 -9.94
C THR A 97 -1.59 -12.71 -10.28
N THR A 98 -0.50 -13.40 -10.64
CA THR A 98 0.76 -12.73 -11.04
C THR A 98 0.58 -11.89 -12.30
N SER A 99 -0.24 -12.37 -13.26
CA SER A 99 -0.53 -11.59 -14.48
C SER A 99 -1.22 -10.28 -14.15
N THR A 100 -2.22 -10.29 -13.26
CA THR A 100 -2.95 -9.10 -12.82
C THR A 100 -2.05 -8.13 -12.07
N GLU A 101 -1.26 -8.61 -11.12
CA GLU A 101 -0.36 -7.78 -10.31
C GLU A 101 0.74 -7.15 -11.17
N LEU A 102 1.34 -7.89 -12.09
CA LEU A 102 2.34 -7.32 -13.00
C LEU A 102 1.73 -6.34 -14.00
N ASP A 103 0.47 -6.52 -14.39
CA ASP A 103 -0.25 -5.57 -15.24
C ASP A 103 -0.43 -4.22 -14.52
N ILE A 104 -0.84 -4.24 -13.25
CA ILE A 104 -0.98 -3.03 -12.42
C ILE A 104 0.38 -2.36 -12.23
N ALA A 105 1.42 -3.11 -11.85
CA ALA A 105 2.75 -2.56 -11.65
C ALA A 105 3.33 -1.91 -12.92
N LEU A 106 3.16 -2.54 -14.09
CA LEU A 106 3.59 -1.99 -15.38
C LEU A 106 2.75 -0.77 -15.79
N HIS A 107 1.45 -0.76 -15.53
CA HIS A 107 0.60 0.41 -15.72
C HIS A 107 1.01 1.58 -14.82
N CYS A 108 1.32 1.32 -13.55
CA CYS A 108 1.84 2.33 -12.63
C CYS A 108 3.16 2.92 -13.15
N ALA A 109 4.08 2.08 -13.64
CA ALA A 109 5.34 2.53 -14.24
C ALA A 109 5.10 3.44 -15.46
N ALA A 110 4.19 3.05 -16.34
CA ALA A 110 3.83 3.84 -17.51
C ALA A 110 3.17 5.17 -17.11
N TRP A 111 2.23 5.14 -16.17
CA TRP A 111 1.49 6.31 -15.70
C TRP A 111 2.39 7.33 -15.02
N THR A 112 3.39 6.86 -14.24
CA THR A 112 4.38 7.70 -13.57
C THR A 112 5.60 8.06 -14.44
N SER A 113 5.56 7.69 -15.74
CA SER A 113 6.65 7.92 -16.70
C SER A 113 7.99 7.37 -16.19
N GLY A 114 7.95 6.19 -15.55
CA GLY A 114 9.11 5.47 -15.03
C GLY A 114 9.69 6.04 -13.73
N ALA A 115 9.00 6.93 -13.01
CA ALA A 115 9.42 7.31 -11.66
C ALA A 115 9.28 6.14 -10.68
N PHE A 116 8.29 5.27 -10.90
CA PHE A 116 8.27 3.89 -10.42
C PHE A 116 8.56 2.96 -11.60
N ASP A 117 9.35 1.92 -11.38
CA ASP A 117 9.60 0.88 -12.38
C ASP A 117 9.83 -0.46 -11.68
N PRO A 118 8.95 -1.46 -11.88
CA PRO A 118 9.12 -2.76 -11.24
C PRO A 118 10.34 -3.54 -11.77
N THR A 119 10.99 -3.06 -12.84
CA THR A 119 12.15 -3.73 -13.45
C THR A 119 13.50 -3.18 -12.99
N VAL A 120 13.56 -2.53 -11.82
CA VAL A 120 14.80 -1.95 -11.25
C VAL A 120 15.81 -2.96 -10.74
N GLY A 121 15.56 -4.27 -10.85
CA GLY A 121 16.48 -5.32 -10.38
C GLY A 121 17.94 -5.12 -10.80
N PRO A 122 18.26 -4.76 -12.06
CA PRO A 122 19.66 -4.49 -12.46
C PRO A 122 20.30 -3.32 -11.71
N LEU A 123 19.51 -2.31 -11.33
CA LEU A 123 20.00 -1.18 -10.53
C LEU A 123 20.21 -1.59 -9.07
N VAL A 124 19.28 -2.36 -8.48
CA VAL A 124 19.43 -2.92 -7.14
C VAL A 124 20.69 -3.78 -7.04
N GLU A 125 20.96 -4.58 -8.05
CA GLU A 125 22.15 -5.43 -8.14
C GLU A 125 23.45 -4.60 -8.21
N VAL A 126 23.52 -3.61 -9.10
CA VAL A 126 24.76 -2.85 -9.31
C VAL A 126 25.08 -1.93 -8.12
N TRP A 127 24.06 -1.42 -7.42
CA TRP A 127 24.23 -0.69 -6.17
C TRP A 127 24.48 -1.59 -4.95
N GLY A 128 24.35 -2.92 -5.11
CA GLY A 128 24.56 -3.89 -4.03
C GLY A 128 23.59 -3.74 -2.88
N LEU A 129 22.36 -3.27 -3.12
CA LEU A 129 21.40 -2.95 -2.04
C LEU A 129 20.95 -4.18 -1.23
N ARG A 130 21.19 -5.38 -1.74
CA ARG A 130 20.96 -6.64 -1.01
C ARG A 130 22.15 -7.12 -0.21
N THR A 131 23.35 -6.54 -0.42
CA THR A 131 24.62 -7.01 0.12
C THR A 131 25.42 -5.94 0.87
N GLY A 132 24.75 -4.93 1.41
CA GLY A 132 25.34 -3.87 2.24
C GLY A 132 25.63 -2.56 1.52
N GLY A 133 25.38 -2.49 0.21
CA GLY A 133 25.58 -1.28 -0.60
C GLY A 133 27.01 -1.14 -1.15
N ARG A 134 27.13 -0.63 -2.35
CA ARG A 134 28.40 -0.27 -3.01
C ARG A 134 28.16 0.84 -4.02
N ARG A 135 29.20 1.60 -4.36
CA ARG A 135 29.12 2.57 -5.46
C ARG A 135 29.44 1.86 -6.78
N PRO A 136 28.54 1.87 -7.77
CA PRO A 136 28.84 1.35 -9.09
C PRO A 136 29.80 2.29 -9.83
N THR A 137 30.59 1.74 -10.75
CA THR A 137 31.30 2.54 -11.76
C THR A 137 30.29 3.10 -12.77
N GLU A 138 30.66 4.15 -13.50
CA GLU A 138 29.83 4.73 -14.55
C GLU A 138 29.44 3.69 -15.63
N ALA A 139 30.37 2.83 -16.01
CA ALA A 139 30.11 1.76 -16.98
C ALA A 139 29.08 0.73 -16.46
N GLN A 140 29.20 0.32 -15.19
CA GLN A 140 28.24 -0.59 -14.55
C GLN A 140 26.85 0.04 -14.43
N LEU A 141 26.79 1.33 -14.05
CA LEU A 141 25.53 2.05 -13.95
C LEU A 141 24.87 2.22 -15.33
N ALA A 142 25.64 2.58 -16.35
CA ALA A 142 25.15 2.70 -17.71
C ALA A 142 24.62 1.35 -18.24
N ASP A 143 25.29 0.23 -17.92
CA ASP A 143 24.81 -1.11 -18.27
C ASP A 143 23.50 -1.46 -17.54
N ALA A 144 23.44 -1.26 -16.24
CA ALA A 144 22.23 -1.52 -15.46
C ALA A 144 21.03 -0.70 -15.97
N ARG A 145 21.23 0.57 -16.31
CA ARG A 145 20.19 1.43 -16.91
C ARG A 145 19.68 0.90 -18.25
N ARG A 146 20.57 0.36 -19.11
CA ARG A 146 20.14 -0.26 -20.38
C ARG A 146 19.27 -1.50 -20.16
N ARG A 147 19.44 -2.20 -19.05
CA ARG A 147 18.67 -3.39 -18.67
C ARG A 147 17.41 -3.07 -17.86
N THR A 148 17.27 -1.87 -17.31
CA THR A 148 16.09 -1.39 -16.59
C THR A 148 15.11 -0.71 -17.55
N GLY A 149 13.83 -0.89 -17.36
CA GLY A 149 12.79 -0.20 -18.11
C GLY A 149 11.53 -1.07 -18.29
N TRP A 150 10.42 -0.62 -17.75
CA TRP A 150 9.11 -1.27 -17.87
C TRP A 150 8.69 -1.52 -19.33
N ASN A 151 9.09 -0.64 -20.24
CA ASN A 151 8.83 -0.75 -21.68
C ASN A 151 9.65 -1.88 -22.37
N ARG A 152 10.51 -2.56 -21.63
CA ARG A 152 11.25 -3.75 -22.07
C ARG A 152 10.54 -5.06 -21.68
N ILE A 153 9.32 -4.96 -21.20
CA ILE A 153 8.47 -6.08 -20.86
C ILE A 153 7.27 -6.08 -21.81
N ALA A 154 7.01 -7.22 -22.42
CA ALA A 154 5.78 -7.47 -23.16
C ALA A 154 4.91 -8.40 -22.31
N LEU A 155 3.79 -7.88 -21.81
CA LEU A 155 2.77 -8.63 -21.08
C LEU A 155 1.55 -8.82 -21.96
N ASP A 156 1.02 -10.03 -22.00
CA ASP A 156 -0.27 -10.38 -22.61
C ASP A 156 -1.17 -10.89 -21.48
N PRO A 157 -1.96 -10.01 -20.83
CA PRO A 157 -2.78 -10.38 -19.68
C PRO A 157 -3.85 -11.41 -20.03
N THR A 158 -4.39 -11.33 -21.26
CA THR A 158 -5.43 -12.27 -21.74
C THR A 158 -4.90 -13.69 -21.87
N ALA A 159 -3.72 -13.83 -22.46
CA ALA A 159 -3.04 -15.13 -22.57
C ALA A 159 -2.24 -15.49 -21.32
N ARG A 160 -2.19 -14.62 -20.30
CA ARG A 160 -1.46 -14.79 -19.04
C ARG A 160 -0.02 -15.20 -19.30
N ARG A 161 0.69 -14.40 -20.06
CA ARG A 161 2.10 -14.63 -20.41
C ARG A 161 2.89 -13.34 -20.52
N LEU A 162 4.16 -13.44 -20.21
CA LEU A 162 5.11 -12.33 -20.25
C LEU A 162 6.37 -12.74 -20.99
N ARG A 163 7.02 -11.81 -21.69
CA ARG A 163 8.39 -11.98 -22.18
C ARG A 163 9.19 -10.71 -21.93
N LYS A 164 10.46 -10.92 -21.67
CA LYS A 164 11.45 -9.85 -21.58
C LYS A 164 11.97 -9.52 -22.97
N LEU A 165 12.05 -8.25 -23.30
CA LEU A 165 12.63 -7.74 -24.55
C LEU A 165 14.11 -7.37 -24.39
N ALA A 166 14.61 -7.37 -23.15
CA ALA A 166 16.01 -7.20 -22.77
C ALA A 166 16.30 -8.02 -21.50
N THR A 167 17.56 -8.07 -21.07
CA THR A 167 17.98 -8.73 -19.82
C THR A 167 17.53 -7.94 -18.59
N SER A 168 16.23 -7.71 -18.49
CA SER A 168 15.58 -7.02 -17.36
C SER A 168 15.29 -8.00 -16.23
N SER A 169 15.18 -7.51 -15.00
CA SER A 169 14.70 -8.27 -13.85
C SER A 169 13.78 -7.42 -12.98
N PHE A 170 12.72 -8.05 -12.50
CA PHE A 170 11.77 -7.46 -11.59
C PHE A 170 12.32 -7.39 -10.17
N GLU A 171 11.84 -6.41 -9.42
CA GLU A 171 12.02 -6.23 -7.99
C GLU A 171 10.66 -5.89 -7.38
N GLU A 172 10.18 -6.73 -6.44
CA GLU A 172 8.83 -6.59 -5.87
C GLU A 172 8.70 -5.48 -4.81
N GLY A 173 9.81 -4.88 -4.39
CA GLY A 173 9.86 -4.00 -3.21
C GLY A 173 8.90 -2.81 -3.23
N GLY A 174 8.46 -2.34 -4.38
CA GLY A 174 7.56 -1.18 -4.51
C GLY A 174 6.15 -1.52 -5.01
N PHE A 175 5.73 -2.80 -5.03
CA PHE A 175 4.36 -3.21 -5.35
C PHE A 175 3.91 -4.48 -4.62
N GLY A 176 4.86 -5.30 -4.19
CA GLY A 176 4.57 -6.63 -3.66
C GLY A 176 3.81 -6.64 -2.34
N LYS A 177 4.03 -5.63 -1.48
CA LYS A 177 3.25 -5.49 -0.25
C LYS A 177 1.80 -5.11 -0.56
N GLY A 178 1.62 -4.16 -1.47
CA GLY A 178 0.30 -3.75 -1.94
C GLY A 178 -0.48 -4.91 -2.54
N ALA A 179 0.13 -5.65 -3.47
CA ALA A 179 -0.45 -6.84 -4.06
C ALA A 179 -0.86 -7.90 -3.01
N ALA A 180 -0.02 -8.10 -1.97
CA ALA A 180 -0.33 -9.02 -0.89
C ALA A 180 -1.55 -8.57 -0.06
N LEU A 181 -1.67 -7.27 0.21
CA LEU A 181 -2.79 -6.71 0.97
C LEU A 181 -4.08 -6.76 0.17
N ASP A 182 -4.07 -6.36 -1.11
CA ASP A 182 -5.25 -6.47 -1.97
C ASP A 182 -5.74 -7.91 -2.04
N ARG A 183 -4.82 -8.86 -2.26
CA ARG A 183 -5.17 -10.27 -2.31
C ARG A 183 -5.73 -10.79 -1.00
N ALA A 184 -5.18 -10.36 0.14
CA ALA A 184 -5.70 -10.75 1.45
C ALA A 184 -7.13 -10.25 1.65
N LEU A 185 -7.39 -8.97 1.35
CA LEU A 185 -8.71 -8.36 1.56
C LEU A 185 -9.84 -8.97 0.71
N GLU A 186 -9.55 -9.63 -0.40
CA GLU A 186 -10.55 -10.41 -1.17
C GLU A 186 -11.18 -11.55 -0.35
N PHE A 187 -10.50 -12.01 0.71
CA PHE A 187 -10.97 -13.08 1.59
C PHE A 187 -11.64 -12.57 2.87
N ALA A 188 -11.79 -11.26 3.01
CA ALA A 188 -12.51 -10.66 4.12
C ALA A 188 -14.01 -10.97 4.02
N SER A 189 -14.63 -11.26 5.17
CA SER A 189 -16.08 -11.47 5.24
C SER A 189 -16.81 -10.13 5.06
N PRO A 190 -17.91 -10.07 4.29
CA PRO A 190 -18.72 -8.85 4.16
C PRO A 190 -19.28 -8.32 5.48
N SER A 191 -19.39 -9.17 6.52
CA SER A 191 -19.86 -8.78 7.86
C SER A 191 -18.76 -8.30 8.78
N SER A 192 -17.48 -8.41 8.37
CA SER A 192 -16.33 -8.01 9.16
C SER A 192 -15.82 -6.63 8.74
N ARG A 193 -15.22 -5.93 9.71
CA ARG A 193 -14.30 -4.83 9.43
C ARG A 193 -12.88 -5.36 9.58
N VAL A 194 -12.12 -5.30 8.51
CA VAL A 194 -10.74 -5.79 8.46
C VAL A 194 -9.79 -4.62 8.29
N ARG A 195 -8.73 -4.59 9.09
CA ARG A 195 -7.58 -3.69 8.93
C ARG A 195 -6.32 -4.52 8.95
N VAL A 196 -5.44 -4.23 8.01
CA VAL A 196 -4.16 -4.93 7.86
C VAL A 196 -3.04 -3.90 7.76
N ASP A 197 -1.97 -4.11 8.53
CA ASP A 197 -0.72 -3.37 8.45
C ASP A 197 0.40 -4.33 8.08
N LEU A 198 1.10 -4.03 7.01
CA LEU A 198 2.26 -4.78 6.54
C LEU A 198 3.48 -3.84 6.46
N GLY A 199 4.17 -3.68 7.60
CA GLY A 199 5.38 -2.87 7.68
C GLY A 199 5.14 -1.38 7.40
N GLY A 200 4.02 -0.84 7.85
CA GLY A 200 3.63 0.56 7.65
C GLY A 200 2.84 0.82 6.38
N GLN A 201 2.51 -0.21 5.60
CA GLN A 201 1.50 -0.14 4.57
C GLN A 201 0.18 -0.70 5.09
N TRP A 202 -0.88 0.12 5.02
CA TRP A 202 -2.20 -0.17 5.56
C TRP A 202 -3.20 -0.45 4.45
N ALA A 203 -4.09 -1.40 4.71
CA ALA A 203 -5.28 -1.60 3.90
C ALA A 203 -6.47 -1.97 4.80
N TRP A 204 -7.68 -1.60 4.37
CA TRP A 204 -8.89 -1.87 5.13
C TRP A 204 -10.08 -2.12 4.21
N VAL A 205 -11.03 -2.91 4.72
CA VAL A 205 -12.31 -3.20 4.08
C VAL A 205 -13.38 -3.50 5.14
N GLY A 206 -14.65 -3.23 4.83
CA GLY A 206 -15.82 -3.60 5.63
C GLY A 206 -16.75 -2.45 5.91
N GLN A 207 -17.42 -2.48 7.06
CA GLN A 207 -18.40 -1.43 7.43
C GLN A 207 -17.73 -0.06 7.49
N PRO A 208 -18.35 0.99 6.92
CA PRO A 208 -17.82 2.34 6.98
C PRO A 208 -17.52 2.77 8.42
N GLY A 209 -16.41 3.44 8.60
CA GLY A 209 -15.98 3.95 9.89
C GLY A 209 -14.77 4.85 9.69
N SER A 210 -14.37 5.54 10.75
CA SER A 210 -13.16 6.34 10.77
C SER A 210 -12.12 5.70 11.69
N PHE A 211 -10.85 5.84 11.33
CA PHE A 211 -9.71 5.53 12.19
C PHE A 211 -8.58 6.50 11.89
N GLU A 212 -7.65 6.64 12.82
CA GLU A 212 -6.46 7.46 12.61
C GLU A 212 -5.29 6.58 12.16
N LEU A 213 -4.63 7.03 11.11
CA LEU A 213 -3.34 6.52 10.66
C LEU A 213 -2.26 7.45 11.18
N GLU A 214 -1.39 6.95 12.04
CA GLU A 214 -0.24 7.70 12.52
C GLU A 214 0.90 7.66 11.50
N LEU A 215 1.49 8.82 11.24
CA LEU A 215 2.64 8.98 10.37
C LEU A 215 3.90 9.15 11.23
N ALA A 216 4.86 8.25 11.00
CA ALA A 216 6.12 8.25 11.74
C ALA A 216 7.05 9.38 11.26
N ASP A 217 7.89 9.86 12.16
CA ASP A 217 9.00 10.75 11.84
C ASP A 217 9.96 10.07 10.84
N PRO A 218 10.27 10.72 9.71
CA PRO A 218 11.23 10.16 8.75
C PRO A 218 12.64 9.91 9.31
N GLY A 219 12.99 10.58 10.39
CA GLY A 219 14.27 10.41 11.08
C GLY A 219 14.24 9.40 12.22
N ASP A 220 13.04 9.18 12.82
CA ASP A 220 12.83 8.25 13.93
C ASP A 220 11.46 7.57 13.82
N ARG A 221 11.42 6.39 13.26
CA ARG A 221 10.18 5.62 13.03
C ARG A 221 9.43 5.20 14.31
N THR A 222 10.03 5.34 15.46
CA THR A 222 9.38 5.05 16.75
C THR A 222 8.54 6.21 17.26
N ARG A 223 8.67 7.39 16.64
CA ARG A 223 7.97 8.63 16.98
C ARG A 223 6.89 8.93 15.95
N SER A 224 5.64 9.01 16.35
CA SER A 224 4.55 9.51 15.51
C SER A 224 4.54 11.04 15.54
N VAL A 225 4.46 11.68 14.38
CA VAL A 225 4.52 13.15 14.23
C VAL A 225 3.23 13.76 13.70
N ALA A 226 2.43 12.97 12.98
CA ALA A 226 1.11 13.37 12.50
C ALA A 226 0.13 12.20 12.57
N ALA A 227 -1.15 12.49 12.56
CA ALA A 227 -2.22 11.52 12.37
C ALA A 227 -3.12 11.98 11.23
N VAL A 228 -3.54 11.02 10.40
CA VAL A 228 -4.49 11.25 9.29
C VAL A 228 -5.77 10.51 9.59
N SER A 229 -6.89 11.23 9.62
CA SER A 229 -8.21 10.61 9.74
C SER A 229 -8.58 9.97 8.39
N LEU A 230 -8.66 8.65 8.39
CA LEU A 230 -9.10 7.82 7.25
C LEU A 230 -10.56 7.42 7.45
N SER A 231 -11.30 7.33 6.37
CA SER A 231 -12.73 7.00 6.39
C SER A 231 -13.10 6.16 5.17
N GLY A 232 -14.33 5.64 5.17
CA GLY A 232 -14.81 4.83 4.05
C GLY A 232 -14.85 3.34 4.36
N ALA A 233 -15.43 2.60 3.42
CA ALA A 233 -15.60 1.16 3.54
C ALA A 233 -14.37 0.36 3.04
N GLN A 234 -13.52 0.99 2.24
CA GLN A 234 -12.35 0.34 1.65
C GLN A 234 -11.29 1.36 1.27
N GLY A 235 -10.03 1.00 1.42
CA GLY A 235 -8.90 1.80 0.97
C GLY A 235 -7.55 1.25 1.40
N SER A 236 -6.52 2.01 1.07
CA SER A 236 -5.14 1.71 1.47
C SER A 236 -4.33 2.99 1.66
N ALA A 237 -3.29 2.88 2.49
CA ALA A 237 -2.28 3.92 2.65
C ALA A 237 -0.90 3.27 2.66
N ALA A 238 0.02 3.79 1.85
CA ALA A 238 1.40 3.31 1.77
C ALA A 238 2.38 4.46 1.97
N THR A 239 3.44 4.21 2.74
CA THR A 239 4.49 5.20 3.01
C THR A 239 5.81 4.75 2.40
N SER A 240 6.42 5.62 1.61
CA SER A 240 7.78 5.47 1.12
C SER A 240 8.73 6.47 1.76
N GLY A 241 9.91 6.00 2.15
CA GLY A 241 10.97 6.79 2.76
C GLY A 241 12.24 5.96 2.92
N ASN A 242 13.38 6.63 3.10
CA ASN A 242 14.67 5.97 3.25
C ASN A 242 14.99 5.51 4.68
N SER A 243 14.10 5.79 5.66
CA SER A 243 14.34 5.41 7.07
C SER A 243 14.36 3.91 7.34
N GLU A 244 13.76 3.10 6.46
CA GLU A 244 13.70 1.64 6.64
C GLU A 244 15.03 0.95 6.35
N ARG A 245 15.70 1.35 5.28
CA ARG A 245 16.94 0.72 4.82
C ARG A 245 17.89 1.79 4.29
N ARG A 246 18.94 2.07 5.05
CA ARG A 246 20.06 2.91 4.64
C ARG A 246 21.33 2.08 4.58
N HIS A 247 22.12 2.29 3.57
CA HIS A 247 23.43 1.70 3.41
C HIS A 247 24.49 2.78 3.52
N LEU A 248 25.63 2.47 4.14
CA LEU A 248 26.79 3.35 4.12
C LEU A 248 27.65 2.96 2.91
N VAL A 249 27.70 3.84 1.91
CA VAL A 249 28.51 3.67 0.71
C VAL A 249 29.58 4.76 0.69
N ASP A 250 30.82 4.40 0.82
CA ASP A 250 31.97 5.34 0.94
C ASP A 250 31.76 6.40 2.04
N GLY A 251 31.17 5.99 3.18
CA GLY A 251 30.89 6.90 4.31
C GLY A 251 29.66 7.80 4.13
N VAL A 252 28.94 7.71 2.99
CA VAL A 252 27.72 8.47 2.71
C VAL A 252 26.50 7.55 2.88
N ALA A 253 25.48 8.02 3.59
CA ALA A 253 24.21 7.30 3.71
C ALA A 253 23.49 7.31 2.36
N VAL A 254 23.21 6.13 1.84
CA VAL A 254 22.48 5.91 0.58
C VAL A 254 21.18 5.20 0.90
N GLY A 255 20.06 5.73 0.44
CA GLY A 255 18.75 5.11 0.56
C GLY A 255 18.59 3.93 -0.40
N HIS A 256 17.62 3.09 -0.12
CA HIS A 256 17.30 1.93 -0.96
C HIS A 256 16.38 2.25 -2.14
N LEU A 257 15.73 3.43 -2.14
CA LEU A 257 14.88 3.88 -3.23
C LEU A 257 15.74 4.48 -4.34
N LEU A 258 15.61 3.93 -5.54
CA LEU A 258 16.36 4.34 -6.73
C LEU A 258 15.44 5.10 -7.69
N ASP A 259 15.96 6.13 -8.35
CA ASP A 259 15.30 6.72 -9.51
C ASP A 259 15.67 5.90 -10.77
N PRO A 260 14.71 5.14 -11.35
CA PRO A 260 15.00 4.29 -12.50
C PRO A 260 15.47 5.07 -13.73
N ARG A 261 15.08 6.33 -13.84
CA ARG A 261 15.38 7.23 -14.97
C ARG A 261 16.83 7.66 -14.99
N THR A 262 17.41 7.87 -13.81
CA THR A 262 18.81 8.27 -13.63
C THR A 262 19.71 7.09 -13.26
N GLY A 263 19.14 6.06 -12.63
CA GLY A 263 19.83 4.93 -12.05
C GLY A 263 20.50 5.22 -10.70
N SER A 264 20.27 6.42 -10.14
CA SER A 264 20.86 6.85 -8.89
C SER A 264 19.86 6.74 -7.72
N PRO A 265 20.34 6.69 -6.47
CA PRO A 265 19.47 6.80 -5.32
C PRO A 265 18.63 8.08 -5.36
N ALA A 266 17.35 7.98 -5.00
CA ALA A 266 16.46 9.13 -4.90
C ALA A 266 16.90 10.06 -3.76
N LEU A 267 16.65 11.35 -3.94
CA LEU A 267 16.97 12.36 -2.92
C LEU A 267 16.18 12.09 -1.64
N ASP A 268 16.89 12.04 -0.52
CA ASP A 268 16.25 11.87 0.79
C ASP A 268 15.77 13.21 1.33
N PHE A 269 14.47 13.43 1.32
CA PHE A 269 13.82 14.61 1.89
C PHE A 269 13.00 14.28 3.14
N GLY A 270 12.77 12.99 3.41
CA GLY A 270 11.89 12.50 4.46
C GLY A 270 11.02 11.34 4.03
N SER A 271 9.71 11.52 3.91
CA SER A 271 8.78 10.47 3.51
C SER A 271 7.56 11.01 2.75
N VAL A 272 6.88 10.13 2.03
CA VAL A 272 5.56 10.40 1.44
C VAL A 272 4.62 9.25 1.75
N THR A 273 3.43 9.59 2.24
CA THR A 273 2.31 8.65 2.43
C THR A 273 1.26 8.93 1.38
N VAL A 274 0.93 7.92 0.59
CA VAL A 274 -0.14 7.94 -0.43
C VAL A 274 -1.36 7.24 0.12
N ILE A 275 -2.53 7.83 -0.07
CA ILE A 275 -3.82 7.34 0.42
C ILE A 275 -4.73 7.15 -0.79
N VAL A 276 -5.25 5.94 -0.94
CA VAL A 276 -6.21 5.54 -1.99
C VAL A 276 -7.48 5.06 -1.29
N GLU A 277 -8.56 5.79 -1.44
CA GLU A 277 -9.87 5.50 -0.83
C GLU A 277 -10.92 5.22 -1.93
N ASP A 278 -12.19 5.14 -1.55
CA ASP A 278 -13.36 5.06 -2.42
C ASP A 278 -13.48 3.78 -3.27
N GLY A 279 -12.97 2.66 -2.75
CA GLY A 279 -13.19 1.34 -3.35
C GLY A 279 -12.51 1.14 -4.72
N ARG A 280 -11.45 1.89 -5.01
CA ARG A 280 -10.64 1.66 -6.21
C ARG A 280 -10.11 0.21 -6.20
N PRO A 281 -10.30 -0.57 -7.27
CA PRO A 281 -9.69 -1.89 -7.37
C PRO A 281 -8.17 -1.83 -7.20
N ALA A 282 -7.59 -2.80 -6.50
CA ALA A 282 -6.17 -2.89 -6.23
C ALA A 282 -5.60 -1.64 -5.52
N ALA A 283 -6.37 -1.08 -4.57
CA ALA A 283 -6.03 0.17 -3.88
C ALA A 283 -4.67 0.08 -3.17
N ALA A 284 -4.33 -1.09 -2.62
CA ALA A 284 -3.08 -1.26 -1.89
C ALA A 284 -1.88 -1.35 -2.83
N GLU A 285 -1.99 -2.02 -3.97
CA GLU A 285 -0.92 -2.07 -4.96
C GLU A 285 -0.70 -0.70 -5.60
N TRP A 286 -1.77 0.05 -5.90
CA TRP A 286 -1.67 1.43 -6.37
C TRP A 286 -1.03 2.34 -5.33
N ALA A 287 -1.38 2.24 -4.05
CA ALA A 287 -0.76 3.04 -2.99
C ALA A 287 0.74 2.74 -2.85
N ASP A 288 1.14 1.45 -2.93
CA ASP A 288 2.54 1.01 -2.81
C ASP A 288 3.39 1.58 -3.96
N CYS A 289 2.99 1.34 -5.21
CA CYS A 289 3.76 1.80 -6.36
C CYS A 289 3.77 3.34 -6.49
N LEU A 290 2.67 4.02 -6.17
CA LEU A 290 2.60 5.48 -6.23
C LEU A 290 3.40 6.13 -5.10
N SER A 291 3.45 5.55 -3.89
CA SER A 291 4.30 6.09 -2.83
C SER A 291 5.77 6.08 -3.24
N THR A 292 6.22 5.00 -3.90
CA THR A 292 7.57 4.89 -4.46
C THR A 292 7.81 5.93 -5.57
N ALA A 293 6.88 6.05 -6.53
CA ALA A 293 6.97 7.03 -7.62
C ALA A 293 7.05 8.47 -7.10
N LEU A 294 6.16 8.81 -6.16
CA LEU A 294 6.07 10.16 -5.59
C LEU A 294 7.29 10.49 -4.73
N PHE A 295 7.87 9.50 -4.04
CA PHE A 295 9.15 9.69 -3.35
C PHE A 295 10.26 10.03 -4.35
N VAL A 296 10.36 9.29 -5.45
CA VAL A 296 11.35 9.54 -6.51
C VAL A 296 11.16 10.91 -7.17
N MET A 297 9.91 11.36 -7.38
CA MET A 297 9.60 12.69 -7.91
C MET A 297 9.95 13.81 -6.93
N GLY A 298 9.88 13.54 -5.62
CA GLY A 298 9.99 14.56 -4.58
C GLY A 298 8.72 15.41 -4.42
N PRO A 299 8.66 16.27 -3.38
CA PRO A 299 7.42 16.94 -2.99
C PRO A 299 6.83 17.85 -4.08
N GLU A 300 7.66 18.68 -4.72
CA GLU A 300 7.18 19.66 -5.70
C GLU A 300 6.63 19.00 -6.97
N GLN A 301 7.41 18.11 -7.58
CA GLN A 301 6.98 17.41 -8.80
C GLN A 301 5.85 16.43 -8.51
N GLY A 302 5.90 15.73 -7.38
CA GLY A 302 4.89 14.74 -7.00
C GLY A 302 3.52 15.37 -6.73
N LEU A 303 3.46 16.49 -6.01
CA LEU A 303 2.19 17.20 -5.76
C LEU A 303 1.59 17.76 -7.06
N ARG A 304 2.43 18.32 -7.95
CA ARG A 304 1.99 18.77 -9.26
C ARG A 304 1.44 17.61 -10.11
N TRP A 305 2.15 16.49 -10.13
CA TRP A 305 1.72 15.30 -10.85
C TRP A 305 0.37 14.76 -10.34
N LEU A 306 0.16 14.74 -9.00
CA LEU A 306 -1.10 14.34 -8.39
C LEU A 306 -2.24 15.27 -8.81
N ALA A 307 -2.03 16.58 -8.75
CA ALA A 307 -3.03 17.57 -9.13
C ALA A 307 -3.47 17.43 -10.60
N GLU A 308 -2.52 17.13 -11.50
CA GLU A 308 -2.77 17.04 -12.94
C GLU A 308 -3.34 15.68 -13.38
N ARG A 309 -2.99 14.58 -12.68
CA ARG A 309 -3.16 13.24 -13.25
C ARG A 309 -3.88 12.25 -12.34
N ALA A 310 -3.96 12.47 -11.05
CA ALA A 310 -4.37 11.44 -10.09
C ALA A 310 -5.51 11.92 -9.17
N HIS A 311 -6.61 12.41 -9.76
CA HIS A 311 -7.79 12.81 -9.00
C HIS A 311 -8.31 11.64 -8.12
N GLY A 312 -8.63 11.93 -6.86
CA GLY A 312 -9.10 10.95 -5.89
C GLY A 312 -7.98 10.17 -5.17
N ILE A 313 -6.70 10.51 -5.44
CA ILE A 313 -5.55 10.01 -4.68
C ILE A 313 -5.00 11.14 -3.84
N ALA A 314 -4.87 10.92 -2.54
CA ALA A 314 -4.34 11.91 -1.61
C ALA A 314 -2.91 11.54 -1.18
N ALA A 315 -2.12 12.55 -0.78
CA ALA A 315 -0.78 12.33 -0.26
C ALA A 315 -0.40 13.33 0.82
N VAL A 316 0.44 12.86 1.76
CA VAL A 316 1.15 13.66 2.76
C VAL A 316 2.65 13.45 2.56
N TYR A 317 3.37 14.52 2.28
CA TYR A 317 4.83 14.56 2.32
C TYR A 317 5.29 15.07 3.67
N LEU A 318 6.14 14.34 4.38
CA LEU A 318 6.86 14.82 5.55
C LEU A 318 8.29 15.18 5.15
N VAL A 319 8.61 16.47 5.16
CA VAL A 319 9.92 16.98 4.74
C VAL A 319 10.71 17.43 5.97
N ALA A 320 11.87 16.79 6.17
CA ALA A 320 12.80 17.16 7.24
C ALA A 320 13.47 18.50 6.92
N ARG A 321 13.52 19.40 7.92
CA ARG A 321 14.17 20.72 7.84
C ARG A 321 14.98 20.99 9.12
N PRO A 322 15.95 21.90 9.09
CA PRO A 322 16.71 22.24 10.28
C PRO A 322 15.85 22.73 11.47
N ALA A 323 14.69 23.34 11.18
CA ALA A 323 13.77 23.89 12.20
C ALA A 323 12.61 22.94 12.55
N GLY A 324 12.64 21.66 12.16
CA GLY A 324 11.57 20.69 12.41
C GLY A 324 11.03 20.05 11.13
N LEU A 325 9.78 19.62 11.16
CA LEU A 325 9.13 18.95 10.05
C LEU A 325 8.12 19.86 9.33
N LEU A 326 8.05 19.72 8.02
CA LEU A 326 7.00 20.33 7.21
C LEU A 326 6.19 19.25 6.52
N ALA A 327 4.87 19.25 6.75
CA ALA A 327 3.95 18.40 6.01
C ALA A 327 3.31 19.18 4.87
N PHE A 328 3.49 18.67 3.63
CA PHE A 328 2.71 19.12 2.48
C PHE A 328 1.61 18.10 2.20
N THR A 329 0.39 18.59 1.99
CA THR A 329 -0.76 17.74 1.68
C THR A 329 -1.35 18.09 0.32
N THR A 330 -1.98 17.11 -0.34
CA THR A 330 -2.86 17.38 -1.46
C THR A 330 -4.08 18.20 -1.04
N PRO A 331 -4.72 18.95 -1.95
CA PRO A 331 -5.95 19.69 -1.66
C PRO A 331 -7.03 18.82 -1.03
N GLY A 332 -7.71 19.34 0.01
CA GLY A 332 -8.78 18.68 0.73
C GLY A 332 -8.33 17.64 1.77
N LEU A 333 -7.04 17.29 1.83
CA LEU A 333 -6.54 16.39 2.87
C LEU A 333 -6.12 17.13 4.15
N ALA A 334 -5.71 18.38 4.07
CA ALA A 334 -5.22 19.16 5.22
C ALA A 334 -6.16 19.13 6.46
N PRO A 335 -7.49 19.25 6.33
CA PRO A 335 -8.42 19.19 7.48
C PRO A 335 -8.45 17.82 8.17
N ARG A 336 -7.96 16.77 7.51
CA ARG A 336 -7.90 15.40 8.01
C ARG A 336 -6.55 15.08 8.66
N VAL A 337 -5.56 15.97 8.54
CA VAL A 337 -4.22 15.80 9.10
C VAL A 337 -4.08 16.61 10.38
N ARG A 338 -3.70 15.93 11.46
CA ARG A 338 -3.48 16.53 12.76
C ARG A 338 -2.01 16.37 13.16
N ALA A 339 -1.36 17.49 13.52
CA ALA A 339 -0.01 17.44 14.09
C ALA A 339 -0.06 16.79 15.49
N LEU A 340 0.87 15.90 15.77
CA LEU A 340 1.06 15.24 17.06
C LEU A 340 2.23 15.87 17.84
N VAL A 341 3.05 16.68 17.17
CA VAL A 341 4.23 17.33 17.72
C VAL A 341 4.25 18.82 17.40
N PRO A 342 4.78 19.67 18.28
CA PRO A 342 4.72 21.13 18.09
C PRO A 342 5.63 21.65 16.97
N ASP A 343 6.65 20.88 16.57
CA ASP A 343 7.63 21.22 15.54
C ASP A 343 7.22 20.74 14.12
N LEU A 344 5.98 20.29 13.95
CA LEU A 344 5.38 20.00 12.64
C LEU A 344 4.53 21.18 12.16
N SER A 345 4.87 21.73 11.00
CA SER A 345 4.05 22.71 10.29
C SER A 345 3.27 22.04 9.16
N LEU A 346 1.99 22.41 8.97
CA LEU A 346 1.13 21.89 7.91
C LEU A 346 0.97 22.93 6.80
N GLN A 347 1.09 22.50 5.56
CA GLN A 347 0.88 23.34 4.37
C GLN A 347 0.11 22.53 3.31
N GLU A 348 -1.03 23.08 2.87
CA GLU A 348 -1.76 22.52 1.73
C GLU A 348 -1.12 22.99 0.43
N SER A 349 -0.94 22.07 -0.53
CA SER A 349 -0.48 22.44 -1.88
C SER A 349 -1.59 23.18 -2.61
N ARG A 350 -1.22 24.20 -3.37
CA ARG A 350 -2.14 24.97 -4.21
C ARG A 350 -2.36 24.31 -5.54
#